data_d42a075ce3a159fc221e8f190fd86c82
#
_entry.id   d42a075ce3a159fc221e8f190fd86c82
#
_cell.length_a   1.000
_cell.length_b   1.000
_cell.length_c   1.000
_cell.angle_alpha   90.00
_cell.angle_beta   90.00
_cell.angle_gamma   90.00
#
_symmetry.space_group_name_H-M   'P 1'
#
loop_
_entity.id
_entity.type
_entity.pdbx_description
1 polymer ?
#
loop_
_entity_poly.entity_id
_entity_poly.type
_entity_poly.pdbx_seq_one_letter_code
_entity_poly.pdbx_strand_id
1 'polypeptide(L)'
;ESFRASDGKLSDYSKTNNITLVGEKLGAALEKQGIGTKVDKTDFGGQLIQRNLEYWQSYDVSRQTVQKYLKSNQAVEYIFDIHRDAIKRDLTTIQINGKNYARIVFVIGAENKNYKKNLQLAQKLHQLLNKKYEGISRNIVIKSGAGVNGVYNQDLSPNALTVEIGGVENQLEEFYRTVQVFAEVFASYYKEQEKK
;
A
#
# COMPACT_ATOMS: atom_id res chain seq x y z
N GLU A 1 -12.11 0.10 -1.03
CA GLU A 1 -11.65 1.21 -1.88
C GLU A 1 -11.71 0.82 -3.35
N SER A 2 -12.37 1.63 -4.17
CA SER A 2 -12.68 1.34 -5.58
C SER A 2 -12.21 2.48 -6.49
N PHE A 3 -12.25 2.25 -7.83
CA PHE A 3 -11.73 3.16 -8.85
C PHE A 3 -12.84 3.60 -9.79
N ARG A 4 -13.24 4.88 -9.75
CA ARG A 4 -14.28 5.44 -10.62
C ARG A 4 -13.86 5.49 -12.09
N ALA A 5 -12.61 5.87 -12.36
CA ALA A 5 -12.12 6.00 -13.73
C ALA A 5 -12.05 4.67 -14.49
N SER A 6 -11.91 3.53 -13.78
CA SER A 6 -11.75 2.22 -14.41
C SER A 6 -13.07 1.54 -14.80
N ASP A 7 -14.19 1.93 -14.20
CA ASP A 7 -15.52 1.36 -14.51
C ASP A 7 -16.56 2.38 -15.00
N GLY A 8 -16.14 3.64 -15.12
CA GLY A 8 -17.00 4.73 -15.60
C GLY A 8 -18.12 5.14 -14.65
N LYS A 9 -18.15 4.59 -13.42
CA LYS A 9 -19.18 4.90 -12.43
C LYS A 9 -18.79 6.10 -11.59
N LEU A 10 -19.80 6.84 -11.11
CA LEU A 10 -19.59 7.95 -10.18
C LEU A 10 -19.35 7.46 -8.73
N SER A 11 -19.67 6.20 -8.43
CA SER A 11 -19.45 5.58 -7.12
C SER A 11 -18.00 5.14 -6.96
N ASP A 12 -17.40 5.44 -5.82
CA ASP A 12 -16.09 4.95 -5.37
C ASP A 12 -16.19 3.65 -4.57
N TYR A 13 -17.30 2.94 -4.72
CA TYR A 13 -17.52 1.59 -4.20
C TYR A 13 -17.79 0.59 -5.32
N SER A 14 -17.00 -0.47 -5.39
CA SER A 14 -17.19 -1.61 -6.29
C SER A 14 -16.68 -2.90 -5.63
N LYS A 15 -17.46 -3.96 -5.73
CA LYS A 15 -17.05 -5.30 -5.24
C LYS A 15 -15.99 -5.95 -6.13
N THR A 16 -15.93 -5.57 -7.39
CA THR A 16 -15.07 -6.22 -8.40
C THR A 16 -13.90 -5.33 -8.86
N ASN A 17 -14.07 -4.01 -8.85
CA ASN A 17 -13.06 -3.06 -9.32
C ASN A 17 -12.54 -2.21 -8.16
N ASN A 18 -11.63 -2.78 -7.37
CA ASN A 18 -11.16 -2.19 -6.13
C ASN A 18 -9.67 -2.49 -5.88
N ILE A 19 -9.15 -1.98 -4.77
CA ILE A 19 -7.73 -2.03 -4.41
C ILE A 19 -7.15 -3.43 -4.30
N THR A 20 -7.98 -4.47 -4.08
CA THR A 20 -7.48 -5.85 -4.01
C THR A 20 -6.85 -6.31 -5.32
N LEU A 21 -7.34 -5.80 -6.47
CA LEU A 21 -6.73 -6.07 -7.78
C LEU A 21 -5.29 -5.53 -7.88
N VAL A 22 -5.04 -4.38 -7.25
CA VAL A 22 -3.70 -3.78 -7.18
C VAL A 22 -2.78 -4.63 -6.30
N GLY A 23 -3.28 -5.08 -5.15
CA GLY A 23 -2.58 -6.02 -4.27
C GLY A 23 -2.22 -7.33 -4.96
N GLU A 24 -3.16 -7.94 -5.69
CA GLU A 24 -2.92 -9.16 -6.49
C GLU A 24 -1.85 -8.94 -7.56
N LYS A 25 -1.93 -7.81 -8.27
CA LYS A 25 -0.94 -7.47 -9.30
C LYS A 25 0.44 -7.24 -8.72
N LEU A 26 0.53 -6.60 -7.54
CA LEU A 26 1.79 -6.43 -6.82
C LEU A 26 2.37 -7.78 -6.39
N GLY A 27 1.56 -8.64 -5.77
CA GLY A 27 1.97 -9.98 -5.37
C GLY A 27 2.56 -10.76 -6.54
N ALA A 28 1.83 -10.85 -7.65
CA ALA A 28 2.31 -11.52 -8.87
C ALA A 28 3.60 -10.90 -9.45
N ALA A 29 3.77 -9.58 -9.32
CA ALA A 29 4.99 -8.90 -9.77
C ALA A 29 6.19 -9.21 -8.86
N LEU A 30 6.00 -9.32 -7.56
CA LEU A 30 7.02 -9.71 -6.58
C LEU A 30 7.44 -11.17 -6.76
N GLU A 31 6.49 -12.07 -6.98
CA GLU A 31 6.76 -13.49 -7.25
C GLU A 31 7.62 -13.67 -8.50
N LYS A 32 7.38 -12.89 -9.55
CA LYS A 32 8.24 -12.85 -10.75
C LYS A 32 9.68 -12.39 -10.46
N GLN A 33 9.89 -11.65 -9.37
CA GLN A 33 11.21 -11.23 -8.89
C GLN A 33 11.86 -12.25 -7.93
N GLY A 34 11.17 -13.37 -7.65
CA GLY A 34 11.63 -14.43 -6.76
C GLY A 34 11.30 -14.18 -5.28
N ILE A 35 10.40 -13.26 -4.98
CA ILE A 35 9.95 -12.96 -3.61
C ILE A 35 8.60 -13.63 -3.38
N GLY A 36 8.56 -14.60 -2.47
CA GLY A 36 7.30 -15.25 -2.08
C GLY A 36 6.33 -14.26 -1.45
N THR A 37 5.06 -14.29 -1.87
CA THR A 37 4.07 -13.35 -1.40
C THR A 37 2.79 -14.03 -0.91
N LYS A 38 2.10 -13.36 0.00
CA LYS A 38 0.73 -13.69 0.38
C LYS A 38 -0.13 -12.44 0.26
N VAL A 39 -1.13 -12.50 -0.60
CA VAL A 39 -2.09 -11.40 -0.79
C VAL A 39 -3.35 -11.70 0.02
N ASP A 40 -3.70 -10.80 0.94
CA ASP A 40 -4.97 -10.83 1.64
C ASP A 40 -5.99 -9.97 0.90
N LYS A 41 -7.18 -10.53 0.65
CA LYS A 41 -8.28 -9.86 -0.03
C LYS A 41 -9.54 -9.79 0.83
N THR A 42 -9.37 -9.86 2.13
CA THR A 42 -10.48 -9.82 3.08
C THR A 42 -11.27 -8.52 2.92
N ASP A 43 -12.58 -8.65 2.77
CA ASP A 43 -13.50 -7.49 2.75
C ASP A 43 -13.68 -6.95 4.18
N PHE A 44 -12.75 -6.10 4.61
CA PHE A 44 -12.84 -5.45 5.92
C PHE A 44 -14.03 -4.50 6.02
N GLY A 45 -14.41 -3.84 4.92
CA GLY A 45 -15.62 -3.00 4.89
C GLY A 45 -16.89 -3.80 5.14
N GLY A 46 -17.04 -4.97 4.50
CA GLY A 46 -18.12 -5.91 4.77
C GLY A 46 -18.12 -6.41 6.21
N GLN A 47 -16.94 -6.68 6.79
CA GLN A 47 -16.85 -7.08 8.20
C GLN A 47 -17.26 -5.96 9.17
N LEU A 48 -16.92 -4.70 8.88
CA LEU A 48 -17.38 -3.56 9.68
C LEU A 48 -18.92 -3.51 9.71
N ILE A 49 -19.56 -3.59 8.54
CA ILE A 49 -21.02 -3.58 8.42
C ILE A 49 -21.63 -4.77 9.19
N GLN A 50 -21.13 -5.99 8.99
CA GLN A 50 -21.63 -7.20 9.65
C GLN A 50 -21.52 -7.12 11.19
N ARG A 51 -20.47 -6.46 11.70
CA ARG A 51 -20.21 -6.33 13.14
C ARG A 51 -20.79 -5.05 13.74
N ASN A 52 -21.50 -4.23 12.95
CA ASN A 52 -22.02 -2.91 13.33
C ASN A 52 -20.91 -2.00 13.92
N LEU A 53 -19.75 -1.96 13.23
CA LEU A 53 -18.59 -1.16 13.61
C LEU A 53 -18.46 0.06 12.70
N GLU A 54 -17.89 1.14 13.25
CA GLU A 54 -17.62 2.36 12.52
C GLU A 54 -16.34 2.27 11.68
N TYR A 55 -16.23 3.10 10.64
CA TYR A 55 -15.08 3.09 9.72
C TYR A 55 -13.72 3.28 10.41
N TRP A 56 -13.64 4.10 11.46
CA TRP A 56 -12.40 4.31 12.21
C TRP A 56 -11.88 3.05 12.91
N GLN A 57 -12.71 2.02 13.07
CA GLN A 57 -12.36 0.71 13.64
C GLN A 57 -11.79 -0.27 12.59
N SER A 58 -11.61 0.17 11.34
CA SER A 58 -11.11 -0.69 10.25
C SER A 58 -9.75 -1.31 10.56
N TYR A 59 -8.87 -0.57 11.25
CA TYR A 59 -7.57 -1.07 11.67
C TYR A 59 -7.65 -2.11 12.79
N ASP A 60 -8.66 -2.06 13.65
CA ASP A 60 -8.89 -3.10 14.66
C ASP A 60 -9.32 -4.42 14.01
N VAL A 61 -10.16 -4.34 12.98
CA VAL A 61 -10.62 -5.50 12.22
C VAL A 61 -9.48 -6.10 11.40
N SER A 62 -8.75 -5.30 10.63
CA SER A 62 -7.62 -5.78 9.82
C SER A 62 -6.47 -6.32 10.67
N ARG A 63 -6.25 -5.76 11.87
CA ARG A 63 -5.25 -6.22 12.83
C ARG A 63 -5.36 -7.70 13.15
N GLN A 64 -6.59 -8.21 13.33
CA GLN A 64 -6.84 -9.62 13.64
C GLN A 64 -6.30 -10.53 12.54
N THR A 65 -6.51 -10.13 11.28
CA THR A 65 -6.01 -10.85 10.11
C THR A 65 -4.49 -10.84 10.05
N VAL A 66 -3.86 -9.67 10.17
CA VAL A 66 -2.39 -9.54 10.16
C VAL A 66 -1.76 -10.36 11.28
N GLN A 67 -2.27 -10.27 12.50
CA GLN A 67 -1.77 -11.05 13.65
C GLN A 67 -1.89 -12.56 13.43
N LYS A 68 -3.00 -13.02 12.83
CA LYS A 68 -3.19 -14.43 12.49
C LYS A 68 -2.12 -14.89 11.50
N TYR A 69 -1.84 -14.11 10.45
CA TYR A 69 -0.79 -14.43 9.48
C TYR A 69 0.60 -14.47 10.12
N LEU A 70 0.96 -13.48 10.92
CA LEU A 70 2.27 -13.44 11.59
C LEU A 70 2.47 -14.62 12.57
N LYS A 71 1.40 -15.07 13.22
CA LYS A 71 1.46 -16.24 14.10
C LYS A 71 1.63 -17.55 13.33
N SER A 72 1.02 -17.67 12.16
CA SER A 72 1.07 -18.90 11.36
C SER A 72 2.27 -18.97 10.40
N ASN A 73 2.94 -17.85 10.13
CA ASN A 73 4.04 -17.75 9.17
C ASN A 73 5.17 -16.86 9.72
N GLN A 74 6.14 -17.49 10.37
CA GLN A 74 7.32 -16.77 10.88
C GLN A 74 8.25 -16.22 9.78
N ALA A 75 8.07 -16.68 8.55
CA ALA A 75 8.83 -16.22 7.38
C ALA A 75 8.32 -14.89 6.77
N VAL A 76 7.28 -14.26 7.36
CA VAL A 76 6.81 -12.95 6.89
C VAL A 76 7.77 -11.86 7.39
N GLU A 77 8.52 -11.27 6.48
CA GLU A 77 9.50 -10.23 6.78
C GLU A 77 8.94 -8.81 6.56
N TYR A 78 8.12 -8.63 5.53
CA TYR A 78 7.57 -7.33 5.13
C TYR A 78 6.04 -7.37 5.04
N ILE A 79 5.41 -6.25 5.39
CA ILE A 79 3.96 -6.07 5.30
C ILE A 79 3.67 -4.78 4.55
N PHE A 80 2.92 -4.88 3.44
CA PHE A 80 2.43 -3.73 2.69
C PHE A 80 0.91 -3.66 2.78
N ASP A 81 0.40 -2.64 3.46
CA ASP A 81 -1.02 -2.31 3.53
C ASP A 81 -1.33 -1.37 2.37
N ILE A 82 -1.98 -1.90 1.33
CA ILE A 82 -2.15 -1.21 0.05
C ILE A 82 -3.49 -0.48 0.02
N HIS A 83 -3.41 0.81 -0.17
CA HIS A 83 -4.52 1.75 -0.26
C HIS A 83 -4.49 2.57 -1.55
N ARG A 84 -5.54 3.34 -1.80
CA ARG A 84 -5.55 4.44 -2.77
C ARG A 84 -5.93 5.74 -2.08
N ASP A 85 -5.36 6.85 -2.55
CA ASP A 85 -5.66 8.19 -2.03
C ASP A 85 -7.07 8.65 -2.49
N ALA A 86 -7.66 9.58 -1.77
CA ALA A 86 -8.94 10.21 -2.12
C ALA A 86 -8.79 11.54 -2.87
N ILE A 87 -7.55 12.01 -3.06
CA ILE A 87 -7.28 13.31 -3.69
C ILE A 87 -7.36 13.24 -5.23
N LYS A 88 -7.32 14.42 -5.87
CA LYS A 88 -7.52 14.58 -7.31
C LYS A 88 -6.43 13.92 -8.16
N ARG A 89 -6.81 13.59 -9.40
CA ARG A 89 -5.99 12.92 -10.38
C ARG A 89 -4.67 13.64 -10.70
N ASP A 90 -4.69 14.96 -10.79
CA ASP A 90 -3.50 15.78 -11.08
C ASP A 90 -2.38 15.60 -10.04
N LEU A 91 -2.73 15.30 -8.78
CA LEU A 91 -1.78 15.00 -7.72
C LEU A 91 -1.39 13.53 -7.64
N THR A 92 -2.27 12.63 -8.09
CA THR A 92 -2.08 11.18 -7.96
C THR A 92 -1.53 10.50 -9.22
N THR A 93 -1.28 11.27 -10.29
CA THR A 93 -0.82 10.74 -11.58
C THR A 93 0.45 11.47 -12.02
N ILE A 94 1.35 10.73 -12.66
CA ILE A 94 2.53 11.28 -13.35
C ILE A 94 2.68 10.62 -14.71
N GLN A 95 3.13 11.39 -15.71
CA GLN A 95 3.47 10.85 -17.02
C GLN A 95 4.97 10.57 -17.10
N ILE A 96 5.32 9.33 -17.47
CA ILE A 96 6.70 8.89 -17.65
C ILE A 96 6.78 8.21 -19.02
N ASN A 97 7.64 8.72 -19.91
CA ASN A 97 7.81 8.20 -21.28
C ASN A 97 6.48 8.02 -22.03
N GLY A 98 5.61 9.02 -21.95
CA GLY A 98 4.31 9.03 -22.62
C GLY A 98 3.22 8.16 -22.00
N LYS A 99 3.49 7.49 -20.89
CA LYS A 99 2.52 6.65 -20.16
C LYS A 99 2.21 7.23 -18.78
N ASN A 100 0.95 7.18 -18.39
CA ASN A 100 0.52 7.61 -17.07
C ASN A 100 0.79 6.50 -16.03
N TYR A 101 1.26 6.91 -14.85
CA TYR A 101 1.51 6.08 -13.68
C TYR A 101 0.77 6.66 -12.48
N ALA A 102 0.20 5.79 -11.65
CA ALA A 102 -0.31 6.15 -10.34
C ALA A 102 0.86 6.49 -9.41
N ARG A 103 0.83 7.64 -8.71
CA ARG A 103 1.91 8.04 -7.80
C ARG A 103 1.77 7.35 -6.45
N ILE A 104 2.90 7.12 -5.79
CA ILE A 104 2.98 6.47 -4.49
C ILE A 104 3.13 7.49 -3.38
N VAL A 105 2.46 7.26 -2.25
CA VAL A 105 2.69 7.91 -0.96
C VAL A 105 2.86 6.84 0.11
N PHE A 106 3.86 7.01 0.97
CA PHE A 106 4.00 6.20 2.17
C PHE A 106 3.36 6.93 3.35
N VAL A 107 2.48 6.24 4.08
CA VAL A 107 1.88 6.77 5.32
C VAL A 107 2.51 6.08 6.51
N ILE A 108 3.05 6.87 7.44
CA ILE A 108 3.74 6.37 8.64
C ILE A 108 3.02 6.87 9.88
N GLY A 109 2.58 5.91 10.71
CA GLY A 109 2.02 6.19 12.03
C GLY A 109 3.14 6.47 13.04
N ALA A 110 3.15 7.68 13.61
CA ALA A 110 4.22 8.08 14.55
C ALA A 110 3.96 7.64 16.00
N GLU A 111 2.82 7.00 16.27
CA GLU A 111 2.40 6.58 17.61
C GLU A 111 2.62 5.06 17.85
N ASN A 112 3.57 4.47 17.11
CA ASN A 112 3.91 3.07 17.28
C ASN A 112 5.39 2.87 17.64
N LYS A 113 5.69 1.74 18.31
CA LYS A 113 7.04 1.40 18.78
C LYS A 113 8.06 1.20 17.65
N ASN A 114 7.61 0.87 16.44
CA ASN A 114 8.45 0.62 15.26
C ASN A 114 8.62 1.86 14.37
N TYR A 115 8.05 3.02 14.75
CA TYR A 115 8.00 4.24 13.97
C TYR A 115 9.29 4.57 13.21
N LYS A 116 10.44 4.59 13.92
CA LYS A 116 11.73 4.94 13.30
C LYS A 116 12.13 3.95 12.20
N LYS A 117 11.90 2.65 12.40
CA LYS A 117 12.24 1.61 11.42
C LYS A 117 11.29 1.65 10.21
N ASN A 118 9.98 1.80 10.46
CA ASN A 118 9.00 1.98 9.38
C ASN A 118 9.35 3.22 8.53
N LEU A 119 9.70 4.35 9.17
CA LEU A 119 10.10 5.56 8.47
C LEU A 119 11.38 5.37 7.64
N GLN A 120 12.40 4.70 8.19
CA GLN A 120 13.65 4.41 7.47
C GLN A 120 13.39 3.56 6.21
N LEU A 121 12.54 2.52 6.32
CA LEU A 121 12.16 1.71 5.17
C LEU A 121 11.42 2.54 4.12
N ALA A 122 10.45 3.37 4.53
CA ALA A 122 9.72 4.26 3.62
C ALA A 122 10.65 5.24 2.91
N GLN A 123 11.58 5.87 3.65
CA GLN A 123 12.58 6.79 3.09
C GLN A 123 13.47 6.11 2.05
N LYS A 124 13.93 4.90 2.36
CA LYS A 124 14.77 4.14 1.43
C LYS A 124 14.02 3.78 0.14
N LEU A 125 12.79 3.29 0.25
CA LEU A 125 11.97 2.95 -0.92
C LEU A 125 11.58 4.21 -1.72
N HIS A 126 11.24 5.30 -1.06
CA HIS A 126 10.96 6.60 -1.69
C HIS A 126 12.15 7.07 -2.54
N GLN A 127 13.36 7.03 -1.98
CA GLN A 127 14.58 7.41 -2.69
C GLN A 127 14.84 6.50 -3.91
N LEU A 128 14.71 5.19 -3.75
CA LEU A 128 14.96 4.23 -4.83
C LEU A 128 13.92 4.34 -5.96
N LEU A 129 12.65 4.55 -5.61
CA LEU A 129 11.57 4.79 -6.57
C LEU A 129 11.84 6.06 -7.41
N ASN A 130 12.18 7.17 -6.75
CA ASN A 130 12.45 8.42 -7.45
C ASN A 130 13.80 8.42 -8.20
N LYS A 131 14.76 7.60 -7.78
CA LYS A 131 15.97 7.34 -8.58
C LYS A 131 15.65 6.62 -9.89
N LYS A 132 14.66 5.72 -9.87
CA LYS A 132 14.22 4.98 -11.06
C LYS A 132 13.35 5.85 -11.98
N TYR A 133 12.35 6.51 -11.41
CA TYR A 133 11.46 7.46 -12.10
C TYR A 133 11.15 8.63 -11.18
N GLU A 134 11.74 9.79 -11.47
CA GLU A 134 11.53 10.99 -10.68
C GLU A 134 10.05 11.34 -10.56
N GLY A 135 9.60 11.59 -9.31
CA GLY A 135 8.23 11.96 -8.99
C GLY A 135 7.22 10.81 -8.90
N ILE A 136 7.60 9.54 -9.16
CA ILE A 136 6.69 8.40 -9.01
C ILE A 136 6.31 8.18 -7.54
N SER A 137 7.23 8.40 -6.62
CA SER A 137 6.93 8.46 -5.18
C SER A 137 6.82 9.93 -4.77
N ARG A 138 5.60 10.35 -4.43
CA ARG A 138 5.24 11.75 -4.19
C ARG A 138 5.85 12.29 -2.89
N ASN A 139 5.59 11.63 -1.78
CA ASN A 139 6.08 12.01 -0.44
C ASN A 139 5.92 10.87 0.58
N ILE A 140 6.38 11.16 1.79
CA ILE A 140 6.10 10.36 3.00
C ILE A 140 5.26 11.24 3.92
N VAL A 141 4.10 10.75 4.35
CA VAL A 141 3.18 11.44 5.24
C VAL A 141 3.28 10.81 6.63
N ILE A 142 3.65 11.61 7.62
CA ILE A 142 3.71 11.19 9.01
C ILE A 142 2.39 11.58 9.68
N LYS A 143 1.75 10.64 10.36
CA LYS A 143 0.45 10.80 11.02
C LYS A 143 0.56 10.57 12.52
N SER A 144 0.12 11.57 13.31
CA SER A 144 0.00 11.49 14.76
C SER A 144 -1.03 12.49 15.27
N GLY A 145 -1.51 12.32 16.49
CA GLY A 145 -2.44 13.23 17.15
C GLY A 145 -3.92 12.91 16.88
N ALA A 146 -4.77 13.82 17.33
CA ALA A 146 -6.21 13.65 17.24
C ALA A 146 -6.72 13.54 15.79
N GLY A 147 -7.70 12.67 15.55
CA GLY A 147 -8.36 12.51 14.25
C GLY A 147 -7.66 11.57 13.28
N VAL A 148 -6.54 10.92 13.68
CA VAL A 148 -5.87 9.88 12.88
C VAL A 148 -5.67 8.62 13.70
N ASN A 149 -5.47 7.48 13.04
CA ASN A 149 -5.17 6.22 13.76
C ASN A 149 -3.80 6.26 14.46
N GLY A 150 -2.80 6.90 13.87
CA GLY A 150 -1.45 7.09 14.42
C GLY A 150 -0.57 5.83 14.47
N VAL A 151 -1.12 4.63 14.33
CA VAL A 151 -0.44 3.32 14.43
C VAL A 151 -0.46 2.53 13.12
N TYR A 152 -1.63 2.44 12.46
CA TYR A 152 -1.83 1.78 11.16
C TYR A 152 -1.33 0.32 11.12
N ASN A 153 -1.47 -0.43 12.22
CA ASN A 153 -0.92 -1.79 12.40
C ASN A 153 0.60 -1.92 12.17
N GLN A 154 1.33 -0.79 12.02
CA GLN A 154 2.78 -0.78 11.77
C GLN A 154 3.59 -1.17 13.02
N ASP A 155 2.97 -1.17 14.20
CA ASP A 155 3.55 -1.71 15.42
C ASP A 155 3.73 -3.23 15.40
N LEU A 156 3.08 -3.94 14.48
CA LEU A 156 3.16 -5.39 14.32
C LEU A 156 4.46 -5.86 13.67
N SER A 157 5.10 -5.01 12.86
CA SER A 157 6.39 -5.31 12.23
C SER A 157 7.22 -4.03 12.02
N PRO A 158 8.55 -4.08 12.24
CA PRO A 158 9.43 -2.97 11.87
C PRO A 158 9.48 -2.71 10.35
N ASN A 159 9.04 -3.69 9.55
CA ASN A 159 9.01 -3.64 8.09
C ASN A 159 7.56 -3.56 7.56
N ALA A 160 6.64 -2.95 8.32
CA ALA A 160 5.29 -2.69 7.88
C ALA A 160 5.15 -1.26 7.34
N LEU A 161 4.50 -1.11 6.18
CA LEU A 161 4.21 0.17 5.55
C LEU A 161 2.76 0.22 5.06
N THR A 162 2.11 1.36 5.26
CA THR A 162 0.89 1.71 4.53
C THR A 162 1.29 2.45 3.26
N VAL A 163 0.84 1.96 2.12
CA VAL A 163 1.24 2.45 0.79
C VAL A 163 0.00 2.88 0.03
N GLU A 164 -0.18 4.18 -0.10
CA GLU A 164 -1.19 4.77 -0.98
C GLU A 164 -0.68 4.77 -2.41
N ILE A 165 -1.39 4.15 -3.33
CA ILE A 165 -1.05 4.12 -4.75
C ILE A 165 -2.16 4.79 -5.53
N GLY A 166 -1.86 5.89 -6.23
CA GLY A 166 -2.84 6.62 -7.01
C GLY A 166 -4.01 7.16 -6.21
N GLY A 167 -5.12 7.40 -6.88
CA GLY A 167 -6.37 7.88 -6.31
C GLY A 167 -7.58 7.28 -7.01
N VAL A 168 -8.78 7.65 -6.54
CA VAL A 168 -10.06 7.14 -7.06
C VAL A 168 -10.27 7.38 -8.57
N GLU A 169 -9.61 8.38 -9.14
CA GLU A 169 -9.73 8.77 -10.55
C GLU A 169 -8.64 8.15 -11.46
N ASN A 170 -7.74 7.34 -10.90
CA ASN A 170 -6.77 6.61 -11.69
C ASN A 170 -7.40 5.38 -12.36
N GLN A 171 -6.87 5.02 -13.52
CA GLN A 171 -7.22 3.79 -14.23
C GLN A 171 -6.37 2.61 -13.73
N LEU A 172 -6.92 1.39 -13.77
CA LEU A 172 -6.22 0.18 -13.29
C LEU A 172 -4.86 -0.03 -13.95
N GLU A 173 -4.73 0.29 -15.23
CA GLU A 173 -3.46 0.17 -15.95
C GLU A 173 -2.36 1.09 -15.41
N GLU A 174 -2.75 2.23 -14.82
CA GLU A 174 -1.81 3.16 -14.18
C GLU A 174 -1.28 2.58 -12.87
N PHE A 175 -2.17 1.94 -12.08
CA PHE A 175 -1.77 1.18 -10.89
C PHE A 175 -0.87 0.01 -11.25
N TYR A 176 -1.24 -0.77 -12.27
CA TYR A 176 -0.48 -1.96 -12.68
C TYR A 176 0.93 -1.62 -13.15
N ARG A 177 1.10 -0.51 -13.87
CA ARG A 177 2.44 -0.01 -14.22
C ARG A 177 3.24 0.38 -12.99
N THR A 178 2.60 1.04 -12.03
CA THR A 178 3.25 1.49 -10.80
C THR A 178 3.68 0.33 -9.91
N VAL A 179 2.82 -0.66 -9.70
CA VAL A 179 3.20 -1.82 -8.86
C VAL A 179 4.26 -2.68 -9.50
N GLN A 180 4.37 -2.70 -10.82
CA GLN A 180 5.48 -3.33 -11.52
C GLN A 180 6.81 -2.64 -11.15
N VAL A 181 6.85 -1.30 -11.20
CA VAL A 181 8.02 -0.51 -10.80
C VAL A 181 8.34 -0.70 -9.32
N PHE A 182 7.31 -0.69 -8.47
CA PHE A 182 7.47 -0.92 -7.03
C PHE A 182 8.08 -2.30 -6.75
N ALA A 183 7.58 -3.35 -7.40
CA ALA A 183 8.10 -4.72 -7.24
C ALA A 183 9.57 -4.84 -7.65
N GLU A 184 9.97 -4.23 -8.77
CA GLU A 184 11.36 -4.24 -9.24
C GLU A 184 12.29 -3.50 -8.26
N VAL A 185 11.87 -2.33 -7.77
CA VAL A 185 12.62 -1.52 -6.80
C VAL A 185 12.74 -2.24 -5.47
N PHE A 186 11.62 -2.79 -4.98
CA PHE A 186 11.61 -3.53 -3.72
C PHE A 186 12.47 -4.80 -3.81
N ALA A 187 12.39 -5.54 -4.90
CA ALA A 187 13.21 -6.75 -5.08
C ALA A 187 14.71 -6.44 -5.10
N SER A 188 15.10 -5.32 -5.71
CA SER A 188 16.50 -4.87 -5.67
C SER A 188 16.93 -4.50 -4.25
N TYR A 189 16.08 -3.79 -3.52
CA TYR A 189 16.31 -3.47 -2.12
C TYR A 189 16.42 -4.73 -1.25
N TYR A 190 15.48 -5.67 -1.39
CA TYR A 190 15.43 -6.92 -0.62
C TYR A 190 16.73 -7.73 -0.80
N LYS A 191 17.16 -7.94 -2.05
CA LYS A 191 18.41 -8.63 -2.37
C LYS A 191 19.68 -7.96 -1.83
N GLU A 192 19.66 -6.63 -1.66
CA GLU A 192 20.76 -5.92 -0.99
C GLU A 192 20.77 -6.16 0.53
N GLN A 193 19.62 -6.39 1.16
CA GLN A 193 19.55 -6.68 2.61
C GLN A 193 19.99 -8.13 2.90
N GLU A 194 19.66 -9.10 2.05
CA GLU A 194 20.09 -10.50 2.21
C GLU A 194 21.62 -10.72 2.12
N LYS A 195 22.35 -9.75 1.57
CA LYS A 195 23.82 -9.82 1.43
C LYS A 195 24.58 -9.24 2.63
N LYS A 196 23.86 -8.68 3.61
CA LYS A 196 24.44 -8.04 4.81
C LYS A 196 24.39 -8.95 6.00
#